data_0fc61eb8bdbb9a8775d4b27f9a56645e
#
_entry.id   0fc61eb8bdbb9a8775d4b27f9a56645e
#
_cell.length_a   1.000
_cell.length_b   1.000
_cell.length_c   1.000
_cell.angle_alpha   90.00
_cell.angle_beta   90.00
_cell.angle_gamma   90.00
#
_symmetry.space_group_name_H-M   'P 1'
#
loop_
_entity.id
_entity.type
_entity.pdbx_description
1 polymer ?
#
loop_
_entity_poly.entity_id
_entity_poly.type
_entity_poly.pdbx_seq_one_letter_code
_entity_poly.pdbx_strand_id
1 'polypeptide(L)'
;MPSHFVSPTPTLPLPAGWRPVDLDARAVRALMTARAGGASQPPYDTCNLGDHVGDAPSAVAHNRRLLADHMQAVPIWLTQVHGNRVVRLSHTPDPSDPDVITPVAGGAPQPHADGSFTTEPGLACTVMVADCLPILL
;
A
#
# COMPACT_ATOMS: atom_id res chain seq x y z
N MET A 1 -32.26 -8.09 -4.99
CA MET A 1 -31.51 -7.49 -6.12
C MET A 1 -30.08 -7.37 -5.69
N PRO A 2 -29.12 -8.10 -6.23
CA PRO A 2 -27.72 -7.87 -5.91
C PRO A 2 -27.29 -6.56 -6.59
N SER A 3 -26.93 -5.56 -5.80
CA SER A 3 -26.31 -4.33 -6.29
C SER A 3 -24.97 -4.71 -6.93
N HIS A 4 -24.90 -4.49 -8.24
CA HIS A 4 -23.65 -4.60 -8.98
C HIS A 4 -22.72 -3.49 -8.49
N PHE A 5 -21.81 -3.84 -7.60
CA PHE A 5 -20.67 -2.98 -7.28
C PHE A 5 -19.74 -3.02 -8.49
N VAL A 6 -19.91 -2.04 -9.38
CA VAL A 6 -18.95 -1.82 -10.46
C VAL A 6 -17.72 -1.20 -9.81
N SER A 7 -16.62 -1.97 -9.77
CA SER A 7 -15.33 -1.41 -9.38
C SER A 7 -15.04 -0.21 -10.27
N PRO A 8 -14.78 0.99 -9.72
CA PRO A 8 -14.44 2.13 -10.55
C PRO A 8 -13.17 1.80 -11.33
N THR A 9 -13.24 1.89 -12.63
CA THR A 9 -12.08 1.81 -13.52
C THR A 9 -11.09 2.90 -13.10
N PRO A 10 -9.80 2.60 -12.95
CA PRO A 10 -8.82 3.64 -12.62
C PRO A 10 -8.90 4.75 -13.67
N THR A 11 -9.10 5.98 -13.20
CA THR A 11 -9.27 7.16 -14.04
C THR A 11 -7.95 7.62 -14.67
N LEU A 12 -6.83 7.10 -14.18
CA LEU A 12 -5.49 7.45 -14.64
C LEU A 12 -4.81 6.21 -15.25
N PRO A 13 -4.07 6.38 -16.38
CA PRO A 13 -3.27 5.30 -16.93
C PRO A 13 -2.17 4.90 -15.92
N LEU A 14 -1.98 3.60 -15.74
CA LEU A 14 -0.94 3.09 -14.85
C LEU A 14 0.45 3.46 -15.37
N PRO A 15 1.39 3.81 -14.49
CA PRO A 15 2.78 3.98 -14.84
C PRO A 15 3.36 2.72 -15.49
N ALA A 16 4.43 2.90 -16.29
CA ALA A 16 5.05 1.81 -17.02
C ALA A 16 5.47 0.66 -16.08
N GLY A 17 5.07 -0.55 -16.41
CA GLY A 17 5.37 -1.75 -15.66
C GLY A 17 4.48 -2.02 -14.45
N TRP A 18 3.64 -1.07 -14.02
CA TRP A 18 2.65 -1.32 -12.99
C TRP A 18 1.56 -2.23 -13.52
N ARG A 19 1.11 -3.18 -12.71
CA ARG A 19 0.16 -4.20 -13.15
C ARG A 19 -0.97 -4.37 -12.14
N PRO A 20 -2.23 -4.40 -12.58
CA PRO A 20 -3.30 -4.93 -11.76
C PRO A 20 -3.02 -6.41 -11.50
N VAL A 21 -3.32 -6.86 -10.28
CA VAL A 21 -3.27 -8.27 -9.90
C VAL A 21 -4.69 -8.78 -9.89
N ASP A 22 -4.94 -9.83 -10.66
CA ASP A 22 -6.24 -10.49 -10.68
C ASP A 22 -6.34 -11.38 -9.44
N LEU A 23 -7.20 -10.95 -8.52
CA LEU A 23 -7.64 -11.75 -7.40
C LEU A 23 -9.04 -12.25 -7.74
N ASP A 24 -9.32 -13.51 -7.58
CA ASP A 24 -10.68 -14.07 -7.75
C ASP A 24 -11.62 -13.54 -6.65
N ALA A 25 -11.64 -12.22 -6.49
CA ALA A 25 -12.37 -11.48 -5.46
C ALA A 25 -12.99 -10.22 -6.06
N ARG A 26 -14.28 -10.27 -6.38
CA ARG A 26 -15.01 -9.23 -7.12
C ARG A 26 -15.02 -7.84 -6.46
N ALA A 27 -14.76 -7.75 -5.16
CA ALA A 27 -14.82 -6.52 -4.39
C ALA A 27 -13.43 -5.97 -4.00
N VAL A 28 -12.35 -6.63 -4.40
CA VAL A 28 -10.99 -6.29 -4.01
C VAL A 28 -10.18 -5.91 -5.24
N ARG A 29 -9.40 -4.86 -5.13
CA ARG A 29 -8.42 -4.47 -6.15
C ARG A 29 -7.02 -4.67 -5.59
N ALA A 30 -6.13 -5.19 -6.40
CA ALA A 30 -4.72 -5.32 -6.07
C ALA A 30 -3.85 -4.76 -7.21
N LEU A 31 -2.73 -4.18 -6.85
CA LEU A 31 -1.81 -3.54 -7.76
C LEU A 31 -0.38 -3.89 -7.36
N MET A 32 0.40 -4.33 -8.34
CA MET A 32 1.84 -4.48 -8.21
C MET A 32 2.52 -3.31 -8.91
N THR A 33 3.30 -2.55 -8.17
CA THR A 33 4.09 -1.46 -8.75
C THR A 33 5.36 -1.99 -9.40
N ALA A 34 5.99 -1.16 -10.21
CA ALA A 34 7.30 -1.41 -10.77
C ALA A 34 8.24 -0.26 -10.42
N ARG A 35 9.48 -0.41 -10.82
CA ARG A 35 10.55 0.54 -10.56
C ARG A 35 10.34 1.90 -11.25
N ALA A 36 9.61 1.94 -12.36
CA ALA A 36 9.40 3.14 -13.15
C ALA A 36 8.19 3.97 -12.69
N GLY A 37 8.15 5.23 -13.09
CA GLY A 37 6.97 6.09 -13.00
C GLY A 37 6.93 7.06 -11.82
N GLY A 38 7.99 7.14 -11.03
CA GLY A 38 8.08 8.04 -9.88
C GLY A 38 9.07 9.19 -10.05
N ALA A 39 9.43 9.82 -8.94
CA ALA A 39 10.27 11.01 -8.88
C ALA A 39 11.66 10.78 -8.27
N SER A 40 11.99 9.56 -7.85
CA SER A 40 13.30 9.23 -7.27
C SER A 40 14.41 9.34 -8.28
N GLN A 41 15.57 9.82 -7.83
CA GLN A 41 16.78 9.91 -8.62
C GLN A 41 17.66 8.66 -8.43
N PRO A 42 18.63 8.40 -9.35
CA PRO A 42 19.57 7.31 -9.15
C PRO A 42 20.27 7.36 -7.79
N PRO A 43 20.46 6.22 -7.11
CA PRO A 43 20.22 4.84 -7.56
C PRO A 43 18.80 4.31 -7.32
N TYR A 44 17.87 5.17 -6.89
CA TYR A 44 16.49 4.79 -6.51
C TYR A 44 15.49 4.94 -7.66
N ASP A 45 15.95 5.16 -8.87
CA ASP A 45 15.15 5.54 -10.03
C ASP A 45 14.17 4.44 -10.45
N THR A 46 12.89 4.85 -10.54
CA THR A 46 12.35 6.17 -10.23
C THR A 46 11.23 6.14 -9.19
N CYS A 47 10.64 4.97 -8.90
CA CYS A 47 9.48 4.84 -8.03
C CYS A 47 9.81 4.05 -6.76
N ASN A 48 10.81 4.51 -6.01
CA ASN A 48 11.09 3.96 -4.70
C ASN A 48 10.00 4.37 -3.69
N LEU A 49 9.49 3.40 -2.95
CA LEU A 49 8.45 3.58 -1.93
C LEU A 49 9.01 3.41 -0.50
N GLY A 50 10.24 2.93 -0.37
CA GLY A 50 10.91 2.74 0.92
C GLY A 50 11.48 4.04 1.46
N ASP A 51 11.14 4.36 2.70
CA ASP A 51 11.61 5.57 3.41
C ASP A 51 12.84 5.31 4.30
N HIS A 52 13.35 4.08 4.28
CA HIS A 52 14.46 3.60 5.13
C HIS A 52 15.75 3.31 4.35
N VAL A 53 15.79 3.58 3.05
CA VAL A 53 16.91 3.22 2.18
C VAL A 53 17.83 4.39 1.83
N GLY A 54 17.50 5.61 2.26
CA GLY A 54 18.31 6.80 2.06
C GLY A 54 17.94 7.66 0.86
N ASP A 55 16.81 7.41 0.22
CA ASP A 55 16.26 8.26 -0.84
C ASP A 55 15.74 9.60 -0.27
N ALA A 56 15.60 10.60 -1.14
CA ALA A 56 15.04 11.89 -0.77
C ALA A 56 13.60 11.73 -0.24
N PRO A 57 13.30 12.21 0.99
CA PRO A 57 11.96 12.05 1.56
C PRO A 57 10.82 12.62 0.71
N SER A 58 11.10 13.72 -0.01
CA SER A 58 10.14 14.35 -0.92
C SER A 58 9.81 13.44 -2.12
N ALA A 59 10.79 12.73 -2.66
CA ALA A 59 10.59 11.78 -3.76
C ALA A 59 9.76 10.58 -3.29
N VAL A 60 10.10 10.00 -2.13
CA VAL A 60 9.34 8.89 -1.53
C VAL A 60 7.90 9.33 -1.26
N ALA A 61 7.70 10.51 -0.69
CA ALA A 61 6.36 11.05 -0.42
C ALA A 61 5.55 11.25 -1.71
N HIS A 62 6.19 11.73 -2.79
CA HIS A 62 5.55 11.84 -4.11
C HIS A 62 5.13 10.46 -4.63
N ASN A 63 6.03 9.49 -4.60
CA ASN A 63 5.75 8.13 -5.10
C ASN A 63 4.63 7.45 -4.31
N ARG A 64 4.60 7.64 -3.00
CA ARG A 64 3.54 7.11 -2.13
C ARG A 64 2.18 7.76 -2.42
N ARG A 65 2.13 9.07 -2.70
CA ARG A 65 0.90 9.74 -3.15
C ARG A 65 0.44 9.20 -4.50
N LEU A 66 1.35 9.02 -5.45
CA LEU A 66 1.03 8.46 -6.76
C LEU A 66 0.37 7.08 -6.62
N LEU A 67 0.88 6.23 -5.74
CA LEU A 67 0.26 4.93 -5.46
C LEU A 67 -1.14 5.09 -4.86
N ALA A 68 -1.30 5.96 -3.86
CA ALA A 68 -2.60 6.22 -3.23
C ALA A 68 -3.65 6.69 -4.24
N ASP A 69 -3.27 7.58 -5.15
CA ASP A 69 -4.14 8.11 -6.20
C ASP A 69 -4.61 7.00 -7.17
N HIS A 70 -3.71 6.09 -7.56
CA HIS A 70 -4.08 4.98 -8.42
C HIS A 70 -4.92 3.92 -7.70
N MET A 71 -4.66 3.69 -6.42
CA MET A 71 -5.44 2.76 -5.59
C MET A 71 -6.80 3.33 -5.21
N GLN A 72 -6.95 4.66 -5.16
CA GLN A 72 -8.12 5.35 -4.58
C GLN A 72 -8.42 4.85 -3.16
N ALA A 73 -7.38 4.61 -2.41
CA ALA A 73 -7.39 4.12 -1.04
C ALA A 73 -6.17 4.67 -0.29
N VAL A 74 -6.21 4.58 1.02
CA VAL A 74 -5.09 4.98 1.88
C VAL A 74 -4.15 3.80 2.06
N PRO A 75 -2.95 3.80 1.46
CA PRO A 75 -1.95 2.77 1.71
C PRO A 75 -1.45 2.87 3.16
N ILE A 76 -1.49 1.76 3.87
CA ILE A 76 -0.95 1.68 5.23
C ILE A 76 0.41 1.03 5.15
N TRP A 77 1.43 1.78 5.49
CA TRP A 77 2.82 1.36 5.45
C TRP A 77 3.22 0.67 6.74
N LEU A 78 4.06 -0.33 6.63
CA LEU A 78 4.59 -1.09 7.76
C LEU A 78 6.11 -0.93 7.85
N THR A 79 6.63 -0.91 9.06
CA THR A 79 8.06 -1.16 9.28
C THR A 79 8.26 -2.66 9.28
N GLN A 80 8.65 -3.21 8.14
CA GLN A 80 8.83 -4.64 7.94
C GLN A 80 10.11 -5.10 8.63
N VAL A 81 10.01 -6.16 9.42
CA VAL A 81 11.10 -6.66 10.28
C VAL A 81 11.45 -8.12 10.00
N HIS A 82 10.90 -8.70 8.92
CA HIS A 82 11.05 -10.11 8.55
C HIS A 82 10.54 -11.06 9.65
N GLY A 83 9.43 -10.68 10.26
CA GLY A 83 8.74 -11.44 11.30
C GLY A 83 7.44 -12.07 10.79
N ASN A 84 6.56 -12.34 11.73
CA ASN A 84 5.27 -13.00 11.47
C ASN A 84 4.06 -12.23 12.03
N ARG A 85 4.27 -11.00 12.50
CA ARG A 85 3.18 -10.18 13.01
C ARG A 85 2.31 -9.69 11.88
N VAL A 86 0.99 -9.88 12.02
CA VAL A 86 -0.03 -9.39 11.10
C VAL A 86 -0.94 -8.43 11.87
N VAL A 87 -1.21 -7.26 11.31
CA VAL A 87 -2.04 -6.23 11.92
C VAL A 87 -3.36 -6.08 11.18
N ARG A 88 -4.41 -5.70 11.89
CA ARG A 88 -5.71 -5.36 11.31
C ARG A 88 -5.79 -3.86 11.04
N LEU A 89 -6.11 -3.48 9.81
CA LEU A 89 -6.35 -2.08 9.45
C LEU A 89 -7.83 -1.74 9.65
N SER A 90 -8.09 -0.65 10.33
CA SER A 90 -9.44 -0.18 10.62
C SER A 90 -9.51 1.35 10.59
N HIS A 91 -10.66 1.91 10.24
CA HIS A 91 -10.93 3.34 10.42
C HIS A 91 -11.19 3.71 11.88
N THR A 92 -11.53 2.72 12.70
CA THR A 92 -11.85 2.91 14.11
C THR A 92 -10.72 2.34 14.97
N PRO A 93 -10.13 3.14 15.88
CA PRO A 93 -9.13 2.64 16.80
C PRO A 93 -9.76 1.68 17.82
N ASP A 94 -8.99 0.68 18.22
CA ASP A 94 -9.34 -0.19 19.33
C ASP A 94 -8.21 -0.14 20.37
N PRO A 95 -8.37 0.64 21.44
CA PRO A 95 -7.34 0.76 22.48
C PRO A 95 -7.06 -0.55 23.23
N SER A 96 -7.95 -1.52 23.13
CA SER A 96 -7.78 -2.84 23.78
C SER A 96 -7.01 -3.84 22.94
N ASP A 97 -6.85 -3.57 21.63
CA ASP A 97 -6.14 -4.43 20.69
C ASP A 97 -4.97 -3.70 20.04
N PRO A 98 -3.72 -4.00 20.43
CA PRO A 98 -2.52 -3.35 19.89
C PRO A 98 -2.24 -3.70 18.43
N ASP A 99 -2.93 -4.69 17.88
CA ASP A 99 -2.82 -5.08 16.48
C ASP A 99 -3.84 -4.41 15.56
N VAL A 100 -4.68 -3.51 16.11
CA VAL A 100 -5.55 -2.64 15.32
C VAL A 100 -4.84 -1.34 15.00
N ILE A 101 -4.61 -1.11 13.72
CA ILE A 101 -3.91 0.07 13.21
C ILE A 101 -4.88 0.95 12.44
N THR A 102 -4.89 2.24 12.76
CA THR A 102 -5.69 3.24 12.04
C THR A 102 -4.79 4.15 11.21
N PRO A 103 -5.28 4.67 10.08
CA PRO A 103 -4.60 5.72 9.35
C PRO A 103 -4.45 6.96 10.25
N VAL A 104 -3.24 7.47 10.38
CA VAL A 104 -2.98 8.70 11.13
C VAL A 104 -2.46 9.77 10.17
N ALA A 105 -3.13 10.91 10.16
CA ALA A 105 -2.66 12.07 9.42
C ALA A 105 -1.34 12.58 10.01
N GLY A 106 -0.37 12.91 9.13
CA GLY A 106 0.88 13.53 9.57
C GLY A 106 2.05 12.61 9.85
N GLY A 107 1.98 11.34 9.42
CA GLY A 107 3.16 10.47 9.43
C GLY A 107 3.51 9.90 10.80
N ALA A 108 2.54 9.35 11.50
CA ALA A 108 2.80 8.56 12.71
C ALA A 108 3.80 7.42 12.43
N PRO A 109 4.53 6.96 13.45
CA PRO A 109 5.42 5.82 13.32
C PRO A 109 4.68 4.63 12.74
N GLN A 110 5.29 3.99 11.73
CA GLN A 110 4.73 2.82 11.10
C GLN A 110 4.79 1.63 12.08
N PRO A 111 3.75 0.78 12.15
CA PRO A 111 3.79 -0.38 13.02
C PRO A 111 4.84 -1.38 12.52
N HIS A 112 5.54 -2.02 13.46
CA HIS A 112 6.46 -3.11 13.17
C HIS A 112 5.65 -4.37 12.89
N ALA A 113 5.49 -4.71 11.61
CA ALA A 113 4.75 -5.87 11.16
C ALA A 113 5.15 -6.23 9.72
N ASP A 114 4.82 -7.44 9.30
CA ASP A 114 5.17 -7.95 7.98
C ASP A 114 3.93 -8.37 7.17
N GLY A 115 2.75 -8.19 7.72
CA GLY A 115 1.49 -8.40 7.04
C GLY A 115 0.37 -7.54 7.61
N SER A 116 -0.67 -7.34 6.83
CA SER A 116 -1.88 -6.65 7.26
C SER A 116 -3.10 -7.21 6.53
N PHE A 117 -4.25 -7.04 7.16
CA PHE A 117 -5.54 -7.35 6.55
C PHE A 117 -6.57 -6.29 6.92
N THR A 118 -7.61 -6.18 6.10
CA THR A 118 -8.75 -5.33 6.38
C THR A 118 -10.03 -5.91 5.78
N THR A 119 -11.15 -5.56 6.37
CA THR A 119 -12.49 -5.77 5.81
C THR A 119 -13.15 -4.43 5.46
N GLU A 120 -12.43 -3.33 5.62
CA GLU A 120 -12.99 -1.99 5.47
C GLU A 120 -12.55 -1.37 4.14
N PRO A 121 -13.49 -0.81 3.36
CA PRO A 121 -13.15 -0.13 2.11
C PRO A 121 -12.33 1.13 2.37
N GLY A 122 -11.53 1.51 1.36
CA GLY A 122 -10.70 2.71 1.41
C GLY A 122 -9.36 2.55 2.14
N LEU A 123 -9.08 1.39 2.74
CA LEU A 123 -7.78 1.03 3.29
C LEU A 123 -7.05 0.06 2.36
N ALA A 124 -5.78 0.29 2.12
CA ALA A 124 -4.96 -0.60 1.31
C ALA A 124 -3.88 -1.27 2.16
N CYS A 125 -3.96 -2.59 2.25
CA CYS A 125 -2.87 -3.41 2.76
C CYS A 125 -1.68 -3.29 1.83
N THR A 126 -0.54 -2.85 2.35
CA THR A 126 0.63 -2.54 1.54
C THR A 126 1.87 -3.24 2.10
N VAL A 127 2.61 -3.91 1.24
CA VAL A 127 3.93 -4.46 1.57
C VAL A 127 4.94 -3.97 0.55
N MET A 128 6.16 -3.72 1.01
CA MET A 128 7.28 -3.32 0.16
C MET A 128 8.18 -4.52 -0.08
N VAL A 129 8.60 -4.69 -1.33
CA VAL A 129 9.49 -5.77 -1.74
C VAL A 129 10.62 -5.22 -2.60
N ALA A 130 11.81 -5.80 -2.44
CA ALA A 130 12.95 -5.60 -3.34
C ALA A 130 13.35 -6.94 -3.95
N ASP A 131 13.54 -7.96 -3.12
CA ASP A 131 13.92 -9.32 -3.51
C ASP A 131 12.84 -10.35 -3.15
N CYS A 132 11.98 -10.01 -2.19
CA CYS A 132 10.96 -10.91 -1.66
C CYS A 132 9.78 -11.07 -2.62
N LEU A 133 9.05 -12.17 -2.46
CA LEU A 133 7.80 -12.41 -3.13
C LEU A 133 6.64 -11.94 -2.23
N PRO A 134 5.81 -10.97 -2.65
CA PRO A 134 4.62 -10.61 -1.90
C PRO A 134 3.55 -11.69 -2.06
N ILE A 135 2.82 -11.96 -0.99
CA ILE A 135 1.73 -12.93 -0.97
C ILE A 135 0.43 -12.21 -0.66
N LEU A 136 -0.56 -12.41 -1.50
CA LEU A 136 -1.93 -11.96 -1.32
C LEU A 136 -2.82 -13.18 -1.05
N LEU A 137 -3.67 -13.10 -0.01
CA LEU A 137 -4.58 -14.16 0.43
C LEU A 137 -6.04 -13.67 0.46
#